data_2463e3ddc2f4427cd2074af1e126316c
#
_entry.id   2463e3ddc2f4427cd2074af1e126316c
#
_cell.length_a   1.000
_cell.length_b   1.000
_cell.length_c   1.000
_cell.angle_alpha   90.00
_cell.angle_beta   90.00
_cell.angle_gamma   90.00
#
_symmetry.space_group_name_H-M   'P 1'
#
loop_
_entity.id
_entity.type
_entity.pdbx_description
1 polymer ?
#
loop_
_entity_poly.entity_id
_entity_poly.type
_entity_poly.pdbx_seq_one_letter_code
_entity_poly.pdbx_strand_id
1 'polypeptide(L)'
;MLTFSDQQMLAPDFSGLRDAIFPETVFEIGGFRVNNSVISGFIVVFAILLVALIFRLTVIRKWKTTPSPLQMFLEWLVCFFDKSADEMTEKYSGLMGPYTFGAAAYICCGVLIEMFGFRPAIADIGACFALALCTFLFIHTLGFAKNRFRRLTHYLNPINIVTDISVPVSMTFRLFGSILSGMVIMDMIYILIEGIWYFGLPLILPAVLTPLFTLFHAFIQSYVFASLTLTFVQEATESPPRKPKKKRKGKASAEPA
;
A
#
# COMPACT_ATOMS: atom_id res chain seq x y z
N MET A 1 -30.45 36.64 20.68
CA MET A 1 -31.04 35.30 20.76
C MET A 1 -31.04 34.77 19.34
N LEU A 2 -29.94 34.09 18.96
CA LEU A 2 -29.78 33.53 17.61
C LEU A 2 -30.75 32.36 17.47
N THR A 3 -31.55 32.38 16.44
CA THR A 3 -32.53 31.34 16.17
C THR A 3 -31.83 30.04 15.77
N PHE A 4 -32.47 28.90 16.03
CA PHE A 4 -31.96 27.54 15.76
C PHE A 4 -31.50 27.36 14.27
N SER A 5 -32.03 28.18 13.37
CA SER A 5 -31.66 28.29 11.97
C SER A 5 -30.28 28.88 11.75
N ASP A 6 -29.86 29.84 12.60
CA ASP A 6 -28.56 30.52 12.48
C ASP A 6 -27.42 29.66 13.00
N GLN A 7 -27.69 28.70 13.87
CA GLN A 7 -26.70 27.72 14.35
C GLN A 7 -26.39 26.64 13.31
N GLN A 8 -27.31 26.36 12.39
CA GLN A 8 -27.03 25.43 11.29
C GLN A 8 -26.15 26.06 10.19
N MET A 9 -26.15 27.38 10.05
CA MET A 9 -25.25 28.08 9.12
C MET A 9 -23.82 28.24 9.65
N LEU A 10 -23.62 28.08 10.97
CA LEU A 10 -22.28 28.16 11.59
C LEU A 10 -21.64 26.79 11.83
N ALA A 11 -22.37 25.71 11.63
CA ALA A 11 -21.80 24.37 11.69
C ALA A 11 -21.03 24.12 10.37
N PRO A 12 -19.72 23.82 10.46
CA PRO A 12 -18.97 23.46 9.26
C PRO A 12 -19.69 22.28 8.57
N ASP A 13 -19.88 22.41 7.28
CA ASP A 13 -20.53 21.37 6.49
C ASP A 13 -19.63 20.17 6.35
N PHE A 14 -19.82 19.17 7.21
CA PHE A 14 -19.12 17.89 7.18
C PHE A 14 -19.70 16.90 6.15
N SER A 15 -20.54 17.35 5.22
CA SER A 15 -21.09 16.49 4.17
C SER A 15 -19.98 15.88 3.32
N GLY A 16 -18.96 16.66 2.96
CA GLY A 16 -17.79 16.17 2.23
C GLY A 16 -17.03 15.06 2.97
N LEU A 17 -16.85 15.21 4.29
CA LEU A 17 -16.22 14.19 5.13
C LEU A 17 -17.06 12.91 5.23
N ARG A 18 -18.39 13.06 5.31
CA ARG A 18 -19.31 11.93 5.29
C ARG A 18 -19.24 11.17 3.99
N ASP A 19 -19.23 11.86 2.87
CA ASP A 19 -19.17 11.29 1.53
C ASP A 19 -17.76 10.68 1.26
N ALA A 20 -16.73 11.22 1.88
CA ALA A 20 -15.40 10.64 1.86
C ALA A 20 -15.32 9.29 2.60
N ILE A 21 -16.01 9.17 3.74
CA ILE A 21 -16.01 7.95 4.57
C ILE A 21 -16.96 6.90 4.00
N PHE A 22 -18.15 7.30 3.53
CA PHE A 22 -19.19 6.41 3.00
C PHE A 22 -19.26 6.55 1.47
N PRO A 23 -18.64 5.64 0.71
CA PRO A 23 -18.67 5.72 -0.75
C PRO A 23 -20.08 5.55 -1.29
N GLU A 24 -20.47 6.41 -2.24
CA GLU A 24 -21.72 6.28 -2.97
C GLU A 24 -21.75 4.97 -3.78
N THR A 25 -22.84 4.24 -3.66
CA THR A 25 -23.08 3.03 -4.45
C THR A 25 -23.57 3.43 -5.83
N VAL A 26 -22.82 3.07 -6.87
CA VAL A 26 -23.19 3.41 -8.26
C VAL A 26 -24.14 2.37 -8.85
N PHE A 27 -23.92 1.09 -8.57
CA PHE A 27 -24.73 -0.02 -9.05
C PHE A 27 -24.86 -1.13 -8.01
N GLU A 28 -26.03 -1.76 -7.96
CA GLU A 28 -26.24 -3.02 -7.24
C GLU A 28 -26.43 -4.16 -8.26
N ILE A 29 -25.48 -5.08 -8.32
CA ILE A 29 -25.57 -6.27 -9.16
C ILE A 29 -25.67 -7.49 -8.27
N GLY A 30 -26.83 -8.14 -8.19
CA GLY A 30 -27.01 -9.42 -7.49
C GLY A 30 -26.66 -9.38 -6.00
N GLY A 31 -26.87 -8.25 -5.31
CA GLY A 31 -26.55 -8.09 -3.88
C GLY A 31 -25.13 -7.57 -3.58
N PHE A 32 -24.30 -7.38 -4.60
CA PHE A 32 -22.99 -6.69 -4.46
C PHE A 32 -23.13 -5.21 -4.79
N ARG A 33 -22.72 -4.37 -3.84
CA ARG A 33 -22.67 -2.92 -4.04
C ARG A 33 -21.36 -2.54 -4.70
N VAL A 34 -21.44 -2.03 -5.93
CA VAL A 34 -20.28 -1.52 -6.66
C VAL A 34 -20.13 -0.05 -6.34
N ASN A 35 -19.10 0.29 -5.61
CA ASN A 35 -18.76 1.65 -5.23
C ASN A 35 -17.93 2.33 -6.34
N ASN A 36 -17.96 3.65 -6.38
CA ASN A 36 -17.17 4.45 -7.31
C ASN A 36 -15.65 4.13 -7.22
N SER A 37 -15.16 3.84 -6.04
CA SER A 37 -13.76 3.43 -5.80
C SER A 37 -13.38 2.12 -6.52
N VAL A 38 -14.31 1.18 -6.63
CA VAL A 38 -14.09 -0.09 -7.36
C VAL A 38 -13.91 0.17 -8.85
N ILE A 39 -14.73 1.05 -9.41
CA ILE A 39 -14.64 1.46 -10.83
C ILE A 39 -13.29 2.14 -11.09
N SER A 40 -12.89 3.08 -10.22
CA SER A 40 -11.58 3.71 -10.29
C SER A 40 -10.44 2.70 -10.20
N GLY A 41 -10.57 1.66 -9.36
CA GLY A 41 -9.61 0.57 -9.25
C GLY A 41 -9.43 -0.20 -10.56
N PHE A 42 -10.53 -0.52 -11.25
CA PHE A 42 -10.47 -1.17 -12.56
C PHE A 42 -9.84 -0.27 -13.63
N ILE A 43 -10.16 1.04 -13.62
CA ILE A 43 -9.56 2.01 -14.54
C ILE A 43 -8.04 2.06 -14.33
N VAL A 44 -7.59 2.12 -13.08
CA VAL A 44 -6.15 2.13 -12.73
C VAL A 44 -5.45 0.86 -13.21
N VAL A 45 -6.02 -0.32 -12.93
CA VAL A 45 -5.44 -1.60 -13.39
C VAL A 45 -5.35 -1.63 -14.91
N PHE A 46 -6.42 -1.24 -15.59
CA PHE A 46 -6.43 -1.19 -17.06
C PHE A 46 -5.40 -0.20 -17.61
N ALA A 47 -5.29 0.98 -17.00
CA ALA A 47 -4.29 1.98 -17.39
C ALA A 47 -2.86 1.47 -17.19
N ILE A 48 -2.55 0.83 -16.06
CA ILE A 48 -1.24 0.24 -15.79
C ILE A 48 -0.92 -0.84 -16.82
N LEU A 49 -1.87 -1.75 -17.10
CA LEU A 49 -1.69 -2.81 -18.09
C LEU A 49 -1.47 -2.24 -19.50
N LEU A 50 -2.22 -1.20 -19.87
CA LEU A 50 -2.08 -0.55 -21.18
C LEU A 50 -0.74 0.14 -21.30
N VAL A 51 -0.30 0.87 -20.27
CA VAL A 51 1.03 1.49 -20.22
C VAL A 51 2.13 0.42 -20.31
N ALA A 52 2.02 -0.65 -19.52
CA ALA A 52 2.97 -1.75 -19.55
C ALA A 52 3.04 -2.42 -20.94
N LEU A 53 1.88 -2.61 -21.61
CA LEU A 53 1.81 -3.15 -22.95
C LEU A 53 2.46 -2.23 -23.98
N ILE A 54 2.19 -0.92 -23.90
CA ILE A 54 2.82 0.09 -24.77
C ILE A 54 4.34 0.06 -24.57
N PHE A 55 4.80 0.06 -23.33
CA PHE A 55 6.24 -0.02 -23.03
C PHE A 55 6.85 -1.30 -23.58
N ARG A 56 6.19 -2.43 -23.43
CA ARG A 56 6.65 -3.71 -23.96
C ARG A 56 6.78 -3.69 -25.49
N LEU A 57 5.82 -3.11 -26.19
CA LEU A 57 5.78 -3.11 -27.65
C LEU A 57 6.68 -2.04 -28.28
N THR A 58 6.80 -0.86 -27.65
CA THR A 58 7.51 0.28 -28.24
C THR A 58 8.93 0.46 -27.71
N VAL A 59 9.12 0.33 -26.39
CA VAL A 59 10.40 0.64 -25.73
C VAL A 59 11.30 -0.59 -25.67
N ILE A 60 10.79 -1.72 -25.16
CA ILE A 60 11.61 -2.93 -24.98
C ILE A 60 12.08 -3.48 -26.33
N ARG A 61 11.25 -3.34 -27.37
CA ARG A 61 11.59 -3.81 -28.73
C ARG A 61 12.66 -2.95 -29.41
N LYS A 62 12.89 -1.71 -28.94
CA LYS A 62 13.87 -0.75 -29.47
C LYS A 62 15.07 -0.52 -28.53
N TRP A 63 15.23 -1.38 -27.51
CA TRP A 63 16.36 -1.25 -26.59
C TRP A 63 17.68 -1.38 -27.35
N LYS A 64 18.48 -0.33 -27.23
CA LYS A 64 19.82 -0.25 -27.82
C LYS A 64 20.86 -0.36 -26.71
N THR A 65 22.07 -0.77 -27.06
CA THR A 65 23.24 -0.83 -26.17
C THR A 65 23.63 0.54 -25.59
N THR A 66 23.24 1.65 -26.27
CA THR A 66 23.33 3.01 -25.72
C THR A 66 21.96 3.41 -25.17
N PRO A 67 21.78 3.46 -23.82
CA PRO A 67 20.48 3.70 -23.23
C PRO A 67 19.99 5.13 -23.48
N SER A 68 18.71 5.26 -23.85
CA SER A 68 17.98 6.53 -23.86
C SER A 68 17.72 6.99 -22.41
N PRO A 69 17.60 8.30 -22.12
CA PRO A 69 17.31 8.79 -20.76
C PRO A 69 16.04 8.18 -20.14
N LEU A 70 15.01 7.94 -20.93
CA LEU A 70 13.80 7.21 -20.49
C LEU A 70 14.10 5.74 -20.14
N GLN A 71 14.92 5.06 -20.92
CA GLN A 71 15.34 3.69 -20.63
C GLN A 71 16.12 3.62 -19.33
N MET A 72 17.07 4.55 -19.13
CA MET A 72 17.87 4.62 -17.91
C MET A 72 17.01 4.85 -16.65
N PHE A 73 16.00 5.72 -16.74
CA PHE A 73 15.07 5.96 -15.62
C PHE A 73 14.24 4.71 -15.28
N LEU A 74 13.71 4.01 -16.30
CA LEU A 74 12.93 2.79 -16.08
C LEU A 74 13.79 1.65 -15.54
N GLU A 75 14.99 1.47 -16.08
CA GLU A 75 15.96 0.48 -15.59
C GLU A 75 16.35 0.79 -14.14
N TRP A 76 16.59 2.05 -13.81
CA TRP A 76 16.89 2.48 -12.45
C TRP A 76 15.72 2.17 -11.50
N LEU A 77 14.49 2.48 -11.90
CA LEU A 77 13.30 2.24 -11.09
C LEU A 77 13.07 0.75 -10.82
N VAL A 78 13.14 -0.09 -11.86
CA VAL A 78 13.01 -1.54 -11.71
C VAL A 78 14.15 -2.12 -10.88
N CYS A 79 15.38 -1.71 -11.17
CA CYS A 79 16.57 -2.16 -10.45
C CYS A 79 16.54 -1.77 -8.96
N PHE A 80 15.92 -0.64 -8.61
CA PHE A 80 15.73 -0.22 -7.22
C PHE A 80 14.87 -1.23 -6.43
N PHE A 81 13.74 -1.66 -7.00
CA PHE A 81 12.87 -2.65 -6.37
C PHE A 81 13.50 -4.05 -6.36
N ASP A 82 14.18 -4.44 -7.43
CA ASP A 82 14.87 -5.74 -7.51
C ASP A 82 16.01 -5.82 -6.49
N LYS A 83 16.84 -4.77 -6.37
CA LYS A 83 17.89 -4.73 -5.34
C LYS A 83 17.33 -4.79 -3.93
N SER A 84 16.26 -4.03 -3.65
CA SER A 84 15.60 -4.08 -2.34
C SER A 84 15.05 -5.47 -2.04
N ALA A 85 14.52 -6.16 -3.05
CA ALA A 85 14.06 -7.54 -2.92
C ALA A 85 15.23 -8.54 -2.73
N ASP A 86 16.35 -8.35 -3.45
CA ASP A 86 17.55 -9.19 -3.32
C ASP A 86 18.19 -9.08 -1.92
N GLU A 87 18.27 -7.86 -1.39
CA GLU A 87 18.86 -7.63 -0.04
C GLU A 87 18.03 -8.27 1.07
N MET A 88 16.69 -8.33 0.92
CA MET A 88 15.79 -8.85 1.95
C MET A 88 15.40 -10.32 1.74
N THR A 89 15.44 -10.83 0.51
CA THR A 89 14.92 -12.17 0.18
C THR A 89 15.81 -12.95 -0.78
N GLU A 90 17.00 -13.36 -0.33
CA GLU A 90 18.05 -14.04 -1.12
C GLU A 90 17.55 -15.12 -2.11
N LYS A 91 16.52 -15.88 -1.78
CA LYS A 91 16.06 -17.03 -2.58
C LYS A 91 14.84 -16.73 -3.47
N TYR A 92 14.04 -15.73 -3.15
CA TYR A 92 12.76 -15.43 -3.79
C TYR A 92 12.73 -14.05 -4.46
N SER A 93 13.87 -13.40 -4.58
CA SER A 93 14.01 -12.06 -5.16
C SER A 93 13.37 -11.94 -6.54
N GLY A 94 13.59 -12.92 -7.41
CA GLY A 94 13.03 -12.93 -8.75
C GLY A 94 11.49 -12.93 -8.83
N LEU A 95 10.80 -13.29 -7.75
CA LEU A 95 9.34 -13.21 -7.64
C LEU A 95 8.90 -11.98 -6.85
N MET A 96 9.72 -11.56 -5.89
CA MET A 96 9.42 -10.43 -5.01
C MET A 96 9.60 -9.08 -5.67
N GLY A 97 10.64 -8.89 -6.48
CA GLY A 97 10.90 -7.66 -7.19
C GLY A 97 9.69 -7.23 -8.06
N PRO A 98 9.22 -8.06 -9.00
CA PRO A 98 8.05 -7.75 -9.82
C PRO A 98 6.76 -7.55 -9.02
N TYR A 99 6.56 -8.32 -7.93
CA TYR A 99 5.36 -8.17 -7.09
C TYR A 99 5.35 -6.84 -6.36
N THR A 100 6.45 -6.48 -5.68
CA THR A 100 6.55 -5.23 -4.93
C THR A 100 6.50 -4.01 -5.83
N PHE A 101 7.11 -4.09 -7.01
CA PHE A 101 7.01 -3.06 -8.03
C PHE A 101 5.57 -2.89 -8.52
N GLY A 102 4.87 -3.99 -8.84
CA GLY A 102 3.47 -3.96 -9.29
C GLY A 102 2.53 -3.40 -8.23
N ALA A 103 2.68 -3.81 -6.97
CA ALA A 103 1.89 -3.30 -5.86
C ALA A 103 2.16 -1.81 -5.61
N ALA A 104 3.44 -1.38 -5.62
CA ALA A 104 3.81 0.02 -5.48
C ALA A 104 3.26 0.88 -6.63
N ALA A 105 3.34 0.40 -7.87
CA ALA A 105 2.77 1.07 -9.03
C ALA A 105 1.24 1.20 -8.93
N TYR A 106 0.55 0.15 -8.48
CA TYR A 106 -0.90 0.18 -8.27
C TYR A 106 -1.31 1.22 -7.22
N ILE A 107 -0.62 1.25 -6.08
CA ILE A 107 -0.89 2.22 -5.01
C ILE A 107 -0.58 3.64 -5.49
N CYS A 108 0.58 3.85 -6.12
CA CYS A 108 0.97 5.16 -6.64
C CYS A 108 -0.04 5.69 -7.65
N CYS A 109 -0.38 4.91 -8.68
CA CYS A 109 -1.36 5.31 -9.70
C CYS A 109 -2.78 5.43 -9.12
N GLY A 110 -3.12 4.56 -8.15
CA GLY A 110 -4.41 4.56 -7.48
C GLY A 110 -4.66 5.81 -6.64
N VAL A 111 -3.60 6.42 -6.09
CA VAL A 111 -3.68 7.73 -5.42
C VAL A 111 -3.63 8.86 -6.44
N LEU A 112 -2.74 8.78 -7.45
CA LEU A 112 -2.57 9.85 -8.45
C LEU A 112 -3.83 10.11 -9.29
N ILE A 113 -4.75 9.15 -9.41
CA ILE A 113 -6.01 9.35 -10.14
C ILE A 113 -6.88 10.43 -9.51
N GLU A 114 -6.67 10.74 -8.22
CA GLU A 114 -7.34 11.84 -7.52
C GLU A 114 -7.04 13.20 -8.17
N MET A 115 -5.83 13.39 -8.74
CA MET A 115 -5.48 14.61 -9.47
C MET A 115 -6.36 14.87 -10.69
N PHE A 116 -6.99 13.83 -11.23
CA PHE A 116 -7.93 13.92 -12.35
C PHE A 116 -9.39 14.08 -11.90
N GLY A 117 -9.62 14.26 -10.59
CA GLY A 117 -10.96 14.42 -10.02
C GLY A 117 -11.73 13.11 -9.81
N PHE A 118 -11.07 11.97 -9.97
CA PHE A 118 -11.66 10.68 -9.64
C PHE A 118 -11.37 10.31 -8.19
N ARG A 119 -12.32 9.62 -7.57
CA ARG A 119 -12.08 9.10 -6.22
C ARG A 119 -10.93 8.08 -6.23
N PRO A 120 -9.97 8.15 -5.30
CA PRO A 120 -8.86 7.21 -5.26
C PRO A 120 -9.35 5.76 -5.19
N ALA A 121 -8.70 4.86 -5.92
CA ALA A 121 -9.07 3.44 -5.94
C ALA A 121 -8.97 2.79 -4.55
N ILE A 122 -8.05 3.28 -3.72
CA ILE A 122 -7.81 2.80 -2.35
C ILE A 122 -8.44 3.70 -1.27
N ALA A 123 -9.41 4.56 -1.62
CA ALA A 123 -10.17 5.35 -0.65
C ALA A 123 -11.24 4.53 0.10
N ASP A 124 -11.49 3.30 -0.31
CA ASP A 124 -12.41 2.38 0.35
C ASP A 124 -11.64 1.39 1.25
N ILE A 125 -12.07 1.24 2.49
CA ILE A 125 -11.48 0.29 3.45
C ILE A 125 -11.52 -1.15 2.91
N GLY A 126 -12.56 -1.51 2.16
CA GLY A 126 -12.69 -2.82 1.51
C GLY A 126 -11.61 -3.07 0.47
N ALA A 127 -11.29 -2.07 -0.36
CA ALA A 127 -10.22 -2.16 -1.35
C ALA A 127 -8.83 -2.25 -0.68
N CYS A 128 -8.60 -1.45 0.37
CA CYS A 128 -7.38 -1.53 1.17
C CYS A 128 -7.20 -2.91 1.83
N PHE A 129 -8.29 -3.44 2.41
CA PHE A 129 -8.28 -4.75 3.04
C PHE A 129 -8.02 -5.86 2.02
N ALA A 130 -8.64 -5.80 0.84
CA ALA A 130 -8.42 -6.78 -0.23
C ALA A 130 -6.96 -6.80 -0.68
N LEU A 131 -6.34 -5.63 -0.88
CA LEU A 131 -4.93 -5.53 -1.26
C LEU A 131 -4.01 -6.06 -0.15
N ALA A 132 -4.26 -5.68 1.10
CA ALA A 132 -3.49 -6.16 2.25
C ALA A 132 -3.64 -7.68 2.44
N LEU A 133 -4.84 -8.22 2.25
CA LEU A 133 -5.11 -9.65 2.34
C LEU A 133 -4.42 -10.43 1.21
N CYS A 134 -4.46 -9.94 -0.03
CA CYS A 134 -3.71 -10.52 -1.15
C CYS A 134 -2.21 -10.58 -0.85
N THR A 135 -1.65 -9.49 -0.35
CA THR A 135 -0.23 -9.42 0.04
C THR A 135 0.09 -10.40 1.17
N PHE A 136 -0.78 -10.47 2.17
CA PHE A 136 -0.64 -11.41 3.27
C PHE A 136 -0.66 -12.88 2.81
N LEU A 137 -1.62 -13.25 1.96
CA LEU A 137 -1.68 -14.59 1.39
C LEU A 137 -0.44 -14.92 0.57
N PHE A 138 0.08 -13.94 -0.17
CA PHE A 138 1.29 -14.10 -0.95
C PHE A 138 2.52 -14.32 -0.06
N ILE A 139 2.69 -13.54 1.00
CA ILE A 139 3.75 -13.71 2.01
C ILE A 139 3.67 -15.11 2.64
N HIS A 140 2.47 -15.57 2.99
CA HIS A 140 2.26 -16.86 3.62
C HIS A 140 2.55 -18.02 2.68
N THR A 141 2.14 -17.93 1.40
CA THR A 141 2.43 -18.98 0.41
C THR A 141 3.93 -19.17 0.22
N LEU A 142 4.71 -18.07 0.17
CA LEU A 142 6.17 -18.14 0.09
C LEU A 142 6.79 -18.72 1.36
N GLY A 143 6.30 -18.31 2.52
CA GLY A 143 6.75 -18.86 3.79
C GLY A 143 6.48 -20.36 3.93
N PHE A 144 5.33 -20.85 3.44
CA PHE A 144 5.03 -22.29 3.39
C PHE A 144 5.89 -23.03 2.37
N ALA A 145 6.18 -22.43 1.22
CA ALA A 145 7.03 -23.04 0.20
C ALA A 145 8.47 -23.29 0.71
N LYS A 146 8.98 -22.42 1.58
CA LYS A 146 10.34 -22.55 2.15
C LYS A 146 10.42 -23.52 3.33
N ASN A 147 9.45 -23.48 4.24
CA ASN A 147 9.54 -24.15 5.56
C ASN A 147 8.26 -24.93 5.92
N ARG A 148 7.84 -25.88 5.09
CA ARG A 148 6.55 -26.58 5.16
C ARG A 148 6.20 -27.17 6.55
N PHE A 149 7.12 -27.90 7.19
CA PHE A 149 6.90 -28.53 8.51
C PHE A 149 7.19 -27.60 9.68
N ARG A 150 8.12 -26.67 9.52
CA ARG A 150 8.58 -25.81 10.60
C ARG A 150 7.61 -24.66 10.89
N ARG A 151 6.81 -24.28 9.89
CA ARG A 151 5.78 -23.25 10.04
C ARG A 151 4.54 -23.76 10.78
N LEU A 152 4.29 -25.06 10.73
CA LEU A 152 3.21 -25.67 11.52
C LEU A 152 3.53 -25.58 13.03
N THR A 153 4.79 -25.71 13.42
CA THR A 153 5.20 -25.52 14.82
C THR A 153 5.20 -24.06 15.25
N HIS A 154 5.31 -23.10 14.31
CA HIS A 154 5.17 -21.68 14.60
C HIS A 154 3.74 -21.32 15.03
N TYR A 155 2.73 -21.97 14.46
CA TYR A 155 1.33 -21.77 14.83
C TYR A 155 0.92 -22.41 16.17
N LEU A 156 1.77 -23.24 16.76
CA LEU A 156 1.50 -23.75 18.12
C LEU A 156 1.60 -22.66 19.20
N ASN A 157 2.28 -21.57 18.93
CA ASN A 157 2.34 -20.43 19.84
C ASN A 157 1.23 -19.42 19.50
N PRO A 158 0.28 -19.14 20.41
CA PRO A 158 -0.83 -18.21 20.14
C PRO A 158 -0.35 -16.78 19.84
N ILE A 159 0.79 -16.38 20.37
CA ILE A 159 1.39 -15.06 20.12
C ILE A 159 1.69 -14.87 18.63
N ASN A 160 2.21 -15.91 17.96
CA ASN A 160 2.56 -15.84 16.55
C ASN A 160 1.32 -15.70 15.65
N ILE A 161 0.21 -16.34 16.03
CA ILE A 161 -1.07 -16.21 15.31
C ILE A 161 -1.58 -14.77 15.40
N VAL A 162 -1.49 -14.16 16.58
CA VAL A 162 -1.90 -12.75 16.77
C VAL A 162 -1.01 -11.81 15.94
N THR A 163 0.30 -12.05 15.91
CA THR A 163 1.24 -11.28 15.09
C THR A 163 0.91 -11.42 13.60
N ASP A 164 0.67 -12.63 13.11
CA ASP A 164 0.35 -12.88 11.70
C ASP A 164 -0.97 -12.20 11.28
N ILE A 165 -2.00 -12.20 12.12
CA ILE A 165 -3.26 -11.49 11.86
C ILE A 165 -3.09 -9.97 11.93
N SER A 166 -2.18 -9.49 12.79
CA SER A 166 -1.89 -8.05 12.91
C SER A 166 -1.32 -7.44 11.63
N VAL A 167 -0.61 -8.22 10.80
CA VAL A 167 0.02 -7.74 9.57
C VAL A 167 -1.01 -7.17 8.57
N PRO A 168 -2.03 -7.93 8.10
CA PRO A 168 -3.00 -7.43 7.14
C PRO A 168 -3.85 -6.30 7.72
N VAL A 169 -4.17 -6.36 9.01
CA VAL A 169 -4.91 -5.32 9.71
C VAL A 169 -4.12 -4.01 9.73
N SER A 170 -2.85 -4.06 10.14
CA SER A 170 -1.96 -2.90 10.17
C SER A 170 -1.75 -2.28 8.77
N MET A 171 -1.56 -3.11 7.74
CA MET A 171 -1.43 -2.64 6.36
C MET A 171 -2.70 -1.95 5.86
N THR A 172 -3.88 -2.51 6.16
CA THR A 172 -5.18 -1.93 5.79
C THR A 172 -5.39 -0.57 6.42
N PHE A 173 -5.21 -0.47 7.74
CA PHE A 173 -5.39 0.80 8.45
C PHE A 173 -4.38 1.85 8.02
N ARG A 174 -3.18 1.46 7.65
CA ARG A 174 -2.17 2.38 7.14
C ARG A 174 -2.56 2.95 5.77
N LEU A 175 -2.97 2.09 4.83
CA LEU A 175 -3.43 2.53 3.51
C LEU A 175 -4.66 3.43 3.63
N PHE A 176 -5.68 2.98 4.32
CA PHE A 176 -6.92 3.73 4.50
C PHE A 176 -6.71 5.02 5.30
N GLY A 177 -6.01 4.93 6.44
CA GLY A 177 -5.80 6.06 7.34
C GLY A 177 -4.97 7.19 6.69
N SER A 178 -4.03 6.85 5.84
CA SER A 178 -3.22 7.82 5.14
C SER A 178 -4.04 8.64 4.12
N ILE A 179 -4.93 7.99 3.35
CA ILE A 179 -5.82 8.67 2.42
C ILE A 179 -6.86 9.48 3.16
N LEU A 180 -7.48 8.91 4.20
CA LEU A 180 -8.46 9.59 5.01
C LEU A 180 -7.88 10.88 5.63
N SER A 181 -6.65 10.81 6.17
CA SER A 181 -6.00 12.00 6.73
C SER A 181 -5.73 13.07 5.68
N GLY A 182 -5.35 12.67 4.47
CA GLY A 182 -5.17 13.59 3.34
C GLY A 182 -6.47 14.32 2.97
N MET A 183 -7.56 13.59 2.84
CA MET A 183 -8.89 14.18 2.56
C MET A 183 -9.33 15.14 3.67
N VAL A 184 -9.22 14.74 4.93
CA VAL A 184 -9.61 15.59 6.07
C VAL A 184 -8.78 16.89 6.12
N ILE A 185 -7.48 16.82 5.87
CA ILE A 185 -6.61 18.01 5.83
C ILE A 185 -7.04 18.95 4.70
N MET A 186 -7.35 18.42 3.53
CA MET A 186 -7.80 19.22 2.40
C MET A 186 -9.16 19.88 2.68
N ASP A 187 -10.13 19.14 3.23
CA ASP A 187 -11.44 19.68 3.61
C ASP A 187 -11.30 20.81 4.65
N MET A 188 -10.43 20.63 5.64
CA MET A 188 -10.13 21.67 6.64
C MET A 188 -9.54 22.93 6.01
N ILE A 189 -8.67 22.77 5.00
CA ILE A 189 -8.09 23.90 4.27
C ILE A 189 -9.18 24.61 3.46
N TYR A 190 -10.10 23.90 2.82
CA TYR A 190 -11.23 24.50 2.10
C TYR A 190 -12.10 25.32 3.03
N ILE A 191 -12.50 24.77 4.18
CA ILE A 191 -13.30 25.48 5.20
C ILE A 191 -12.59 26.74 5.71
N LEU A 192 -11.27 26.64 5.96
CA LEU A 192 -10.49 27.77 6.45
C LEU A 192 -10.42 28.92 5.42
N ILE A 193 -10.32 28.58 4.14
CA ILE A 193 -10.18 29.54 3.05
C ILE A 193 -11.52 30.19 2.70
N GLU A 194 -12.62 29.44 2.84
CA GLU A 194 -13.98 29.95 2.58
C GLU A 194 -14.32 31.17 3.43
N GLY A 195 -13.74 31.27 4.64
CA GLY A 195 -13.82 32.45 5.50
C GLY A 195 -13.00 33.66 5.08
N ILE A 196 -12.04 33.49 4.11
CA ILE A 196 -11.12 34.55 3.69
C ILE A 196 -11.39 34.91 2.22
N TRP A 197 -12.46 35.63 1.96
CA TRP A 197 -12.97 36.00 0.62
C TRP A 197 -12.12 37.02 -0.15
N TYR A 198 -10.94 37.39 0.35
CA TYR A 198 -10.11 38.40 -0.26
C TYR A 198 -9.03 37.81 -1.19
N PHE A 199 -8.93 38.30 -2.42
CA PHE A 199 -7.82 38.12 -3.37
C PHE A 199 -7.64 36.78 -4.12
N GLY A 200 -8.68 36.01 -4.46
CA GLY A 200 -8.50 34.82 -5.30
C GLY A 200 -7.69 33.68 -4.61
N LEU A 201 -7.33 33.84 -3.33
CA LEU A 201 -6.61 32.88 -2.52
C LEU A 201 -7.35 31.53 -2.46
N PRO A 202 -8.70 31.49 -2.38
CA PRO A 202 -9.48 30.25 -2.34
C PRO A 202 -9.32 29.37 -3.58
N LEU A 203 -8.94 29.97 -4.73
CA LEU A 203 -8.76 29.21 -5.97
C LEU A 203 -7.30 28.72 -6.14
N ILE A 204 -6.35 29.56 -5.79
CA ILE A 204 -4.92 29.31 -6.05
C ILE A 204 -4.35 28.32 -5.04
N LEU A 205 -4.68 28.46 -3.75
CA LEU A 205 -4.09 27.64 -2.69
C LEU A 205 -4.44 26.15 -2.82
N PRO A 206 -5.71 25.75 -2.97
CA PRO A 206 -6.04 24.34 -3.20
C PRO A 206 -5.48 23.80 -4.52
N ALA A 207 -5.50 24.60 -5.59
CA ALA A 207 -4.99 24.19 -6.90
C ALA A 207 -3.49 23.81 -6.88
N VAL A 208 -2.71 24.43 -6.01
CA VAL A 208 -1.28 24.10 -5.82
C VAL A 208 -1.08 23.03 -4.76
N LEU A 209 -1.83 23.10 -3.67
CA LEU A 209 -1.64 22.25 -2.50
C LEU A 209 -2.12 20.81 -2.75
N THR A 210 -3.24 20.64 -3.45
CA THR A 210 -3.79 19.31 -3.76
C THR A 210 -2.81 18.46 -4.57
N PRO A 211 -2.30 18.88 -5.73
CA PRO A 211 -1.35 18.06 -6.48
C PRO A 211 -0.05 17.82 -5.71
N LEU A 212 0.43 18.81 -4.97
CA LEU A 212 1.63 18.63 -4.16
C LEU A 212 1.43 17.56 -3.08
N PHE A 213 0.31 17.64 -2.35
CA PHE A 213 0.00 16.70 -1.27
C PHE A 213 -0.26 15.29 -1.80
N THR A 214 -1.06 15.16 -2.85
CA THR A 214 -1.37 13.89 -3.51
C THR A 214 -0.12 13.22 -4.06
N LEU A 215 0.80 14.00 -4.67
CA LEU A 215 2.04 13.46 -5.21
C LEU A 215 2.96 12.91 -4.09
N PHE A 216 3.19 13.71 -3.05
CA PHE A 216 3.98 13.27 -1.89
C PHE A 216 3.37 12.03 -1.24
N HIS A 217 2.06 12.04 -1.05
CA HIS A 217 1.33 10.93 -0.45
C HIS A 217 1.47 9.66 -1.27
N ALA A 218 1.27 9.73 -2.59
CA ALA A 218 1.37 8.60 -3.50
C ALA A 218 2.76 7.93 -3.43
N PHE A 219 3.84 8.72 -3.46
CA PHE A 219 5.20 8.18 -3.41
C PHE A 219 5.55 7.58 -2.05
N ILE A 220 5.26 8.30 -0.96
CA ILE A 220 5.58 7.81 0.38
C ILE A 220 4.79 6.53 0.68
N GLN A 221 3.51 6.51 0.36
CA GLN A 221 2.65 5.36 0.64
C GLN A 221 3.05 4.12 -0.15
N SER A 222 3.36 4.27 -1.44
CA SER A 222 3.80 3.15 -2.28
C SER A 222 5.16 2.60 -1.81
N TYR A 223 6.10 3.46 -1.44
CA TYR A 223 7.39 3.06 -0.90
C TYR A 223 7.26 2.33 0.45
N VAL A 224 6.48 2.88 1.38
CA VAL A 224 6.27 2.28 2.70
C VAL A 224 5.59 0.91 2.57
N PHE A 225 4.60 0.78 1.68
CA PHE A 225 3.93 -0.50 1.46
C PHE A 225 4.89 -1.55 0.90
N ALA A 226 5.69 -1.19 -0.10
CA ALA A 226 6.70 -2.08 -0.69
C ALA A 226 7.76 -2.52 0.34
N SER A 227 8.30 -1.57 1.09
CA SER A 227 9.30 -1.84 2.14
C SER A 227 8.78 -2.77 3.23
N LEU A 228 7.54 -2.54 3.71
CA LEU A 228 6.92 -3.42 4.70
C LEU A 228 6.63 -4.81 4.15
N THR A 229 6.16 -4.90 2.90
CA THR A 229 5.93 -6.20 2.25
C THR A 229 7.22 -7.01 2.23
N LEU A 230 8.34 -6.40 1.85
CA LEU A 230 9.65 -7.07 1.85
C LEU A 230 10.10 -7.48 3.25
N THR A 231 9.91 -6.61 4.25
CA THR A 231 10.23 -6.91 5.65
C THR A 231 9.43 -8.10 6.18
N PHE A 232 8.13 -8.16 5.90
CA PHE A 232 7.29 -9.30 6.32
C PHE A 232 7.63 -10.58 5.56
N VAL A 233 8.04 -10.50 4.30
CA VAL A 233 8.54 -11.67 3.56
C VAL A 233 9.85 -12.16 4.17
N GLN A 234 10.76 -11.27 4.52
CA GLN A 234 12.00 -11.62 5.20
C GLN A 234 11.69 -12.34 6.51
N GLU A 235 10.85 -11.77 7.36
CA GLU A 235 10.43 -12.40 8.63
C GLU A 235 9.77 -13.77 8.41
N ALA A 236 8.90 -13.88 7.41
CA ALA A 236 8.23 -15.13 7.07
C ALA A 236 9.17 -16.20 6.50
N THR A 237 10.28 -15.79 5.90
CA THR A 237 11.25 -16.70 5.26
C THR A 237 12.49 -16.94 6.12
N GLU A 238 12.78 -16.11 7.11
CA GLU A 238 13.88 -16.33 8.04
C GLU A 238 13.64 -17.59 8.88
N SER A 239 14.67 -18.42 8.98
CA SER A 239 14.64 -19.57 9.88
C SER A 239 14.90 -19.08 11.29
N PRO A 240 14.03 -19.39 12.27
CA PRO A 240 14.29 -19.01 13.65
C PRO A 240 15.68 -19.50 14.11
N PRO A 241 16.40 -18.71 14.92
CA PRO A 241 17.75 -19.04 15.32
C PRO A 241 17.81 -20.46 15.92
N ARG A 242 18.73 -21.28 15.44
CA ARG A 242 18.95 -22.63 15.98
C ARG A 242 19.18 -22.50 17.47
N LYS A 243 18.28 -23.08 18.29
CA LYS A 243 18.53 -23.21 19.74
C LYS A 243 19.92 -23.78 19.93
N PRO A 244 20.78 -23.17 20.76
CA PRO A 244 22.10 -23.70 20.99
C PRO A 244 21.97 -25.17 21.44
N LYS A 245 22.64 -26.09 20.73
CA LYS A 245 22.66 -27.50 21.14
C LYS A 245 23.19 -27.52 22.59
N LYS A 246 22.31 -27.91 23.54
CA LYS A 246 22.74 -28.20 24.91
C LYS A 246 23.95 -29.14 24.80
N LYS A 247 25.16 -28.65 25.12
CA LYS A 247 26.34 -29.50 25.24
C LYS A 247 25.95 -30.63 26.19
N ARG A 248 25.85 -31.84 25.69
CA ARG A 248 25.77 -33.05 26.54
C ARG A 248 26.98 -32.95 27.48
N LYS A 249 26.70 -32.70 28.75
CA LYS A 249 27.72 -32.87 29.81
C LYS A 249 28.28 -34.27 29.63
N GLY A 250 29.53 -34.35 29.20
CA GLY A 250 30.24 -35.58 29.11
C GLY A 250 30.21 -36.29 30.49
N LYS A 251 29.80 -37.54 30.47
CA LYS A 251 30.04 -38.46 31.60
C LYS A 251 31.53 -38.37 31.89
N ALA A 252 31.87 -37.83 33.06
CA ALA A 252 33.20 -38.00 33.64
C ALA A 252 33.39 -39.51 33.80
N SER A 253 34.36 -40.05 33.09
CA SER A 253 34.90 -41.38 33.30
C SER A 253 35.43 -41.42 34.72
N ALA A 254 34.81 -42.20 35.58
CA ALA A 254 35.40 -42.63 36.84
C ALA A 254 36.55 -43.54 36.48
N GLU A 255 37.74 -43.14 36.88
CA GLU A 255 38.93 -43.91 36.86
C GLU A 255 38.95 -44.76 38.16
N PRO A 256 39.08 -46.08 38.10
CA PRO A 256 39.30 -46.89 39.33
C PRO A 256 40.77 -46.88 39.75
N ALA A 257 40.96 -46.71 41.03
CA ALA A 257 42.26 -46.87 41.71
C ALA A 257 42.76 -48.32 41.72
#